data_6519eeac53c3d129b78c29da4591e5a6
#
_entry.id   6519eeac53c3d129b78c29da4591e5a6
#
_cell.length_a   1.000
_cell.length_b   1.000
_cell.length_c   1.000
_cell.angle_alpha   90.00
_cell.angle_beta   90.00
_cell.angle_gamma   90.00
#
_symmetry.space_group_name_H-M   'P 1'
#
loop_
_entity.id
_entity.type
_entity.pdbx_description
1 polymer ?
#
loop_
_entity_poly.entity_id
_entity_poly.type
_entity_poly.pdbx_seq_one_letter_code
_entity_poly.pdbx_strand_id
1 'polypeptide(L)'
;MLAIRLQRLGRKAYPVYRVAVQEAQRHPSSGRVVAYVGSYNPHTKDANINVELAQKYLDNGAQPTPRVAKLLKEAGVKLPKWVKEFEGGKTKAVKNAEKLRKNQPKEEPAAEETEAPAEA
;
A
#
# COMPACT_ATOMS: atom_id res chain seq x y z
N MET A 1 6.73 -8.92 -18.95
CA MET A 1 6.96 -7.86 -17.95
C MET A 1 6.72 -8.42 -16.57
N LEU A 2 7.67 -8.30 -15.68
CA LEU A 2 7.51 -8.76 -14.30
C LEU A 2 6.80 -7.69 -13.46
N ALA A 3 5.91 -8.13 -12.60
CA ALA A 3 5.24 -7.26 -11.64
C ALA A 3 5.50 -7.75 -10.21
N ILE A 4 5.69 -6.83 -9.30
CA ILE A 4 5.80 -7.13 -7.87
C ILE A 4 4.45 -6.78 -7.25
N ARG A 5 3.77 -7.78 -6.73
CA ARG A 5 2.40 -7.59 -6.22
C ARG A 5 2.10 -8.49 -5.03
N LEU A 6 1.03 -8.17 -4.33
CA LEU A 6 0.57 -8.94 -3.20
C LEU A 6 -0.25 -10.15 -3.66
N GLN A 7 0.06 -11.31 -3.10
CA GLN A 7 -0.70 -12.53 -3.27
C GLN A 7 -1.44 -12.83 -1.97
N ARG A 8 -2.75 -13.00 -2.05
CA ARG A 8 -3.55 -13.25 -0.88
C ARG A 8 -3.39 -14.68 -0.38
N LEU A 9 -3.19 -14.81 0.91
CA LEU A 9 -3.14 -16.06 1.64
C LEU A 9 -4.02 -15.93 2.88
N GLY A 10 -4.04 -16.94 3.69
CA GLY A 10 -4.79 -16.95 4.93
C GLY A 10 -6.19 -17.54 4.77
N ARG A 11 -6.98 -17.42 5.81
CA ARG A 11 -8.33 -17.97 5.87
C ARG A 11 -9.39 -16.93 5.49
N LYS A 12 -10.63 -17.37 5.38
CA LYS A 12 -11.77 -16.49 5.17
C LYS A 12 -11.84 -15.42 6.28
N ALA A 13 -12.08 -14.18 5.91
CA ALA A 13 -12.14 -13.03 6.80
C ALA A 13 -10.83 -12.66 7.53
N TYR A 14 -9.76 -13.40 7.33
CA TYR A 14 -8.44 -13.06 7.89
C TYR A 14 -7.37 -13.14 6.80
N PRO A 15 -7.28 -12.15 5.92
CA PRO A 15 -6.30 -12.16 4.83
C PRO A 15 -4.89 -11.87 5.34
N VAL A 16 -3.95 -12.63 4.85
CA VAL A 16 -2.51 -12.38 4.99
C VAL A 16 -1.95 -12.35 3.59
N TYR A 17 -0.93 -11.56 3.34
CA TYR A 17 -0.37 -11.40 2.01
C TYR A 17 1.09 -11.75 1.98
N ARG A 18 1.55 -12.18 0.82
CA ARG A 18 2.99 -12.24 0.55
C ARG A 18 3.29 -11.46 -0.72
N VAL A 19 4.47 -10.89 -0.75
CA VAL A 19 4.94 -10.10 -1.89
C VAL A 19 5.61 -11.05 -2.87
N ALA A 20 5.05 -11.15 -4.04
CA ALA A 20 5.52 -12.06 -5.08
C ALA A 20 5.92 -11.29 -6.34
N VAL A 21 6.99 -11.76 -6.98
CA VAL A 21 7.39 -11.31 -8.31
C VAL A 21 6.85 -12.30 -9.31
N GLN A 22 6.03 -11.84 -10.24
CA GLN A 22 5.32 -12.69 -11.17
C GLN A 22 5.12 -11.96 -12.49
N GLU A 23 4.93 -12.69 -13.58
CA GLU A 23 4.55 -12.07 -14.83
C GLU A 23 3.22 -11.35 -14.72
N ALA A 24 3.16 -10.13 -15.25
CA ALA A 24 1.97 -9.28 -15.17
C ALA A 24 0.72 -9.91 -15.81
N GLN A 25 0.92 -10.76 -16.81
CA GLN A 25 -0.17 -11.44 -17.52
C GLN A 25 -0.86 -12.52 -16.68
N ARG A 26 -0.20 -13.01 -15.65
CA ARG A 26 -0.72 -14.11 -14.84
C ARG A 26 -1.52 -13.59 -13.66
N HIS A 27 -2.56 -14.33 -13.29
CA HIS A 27 -3.34 -14.00 -12.11
C HIS A 27 -2.49 -14.12 -10.83
N PRO A 28 -2.64 -13.23 -9.85
CA PRO A 28 -1.86 -13.30 -8.61
C PRO A 28 -1.98 -14.62 -7.86
N SER A 29 -3.11 -15.30 -7.93
CA SER A 29 -3.31 -16.59 -7.28
C SER A 29 -2.76 -17.79 -8.07
N SER A 30 -2.26 -17.57 -9.29
CA SER A 30 -1.66 -18.64 -10.07
C SER A 30 -0.32 -19.09 -9.47
N GLY A 31 0.01 -20.36 -9.60
CA GLY A 31 1.19 -20.94 -8.97
C GLY A 31 2.53 -20.63 -9.61
N ARG A 32 2.55 -19.91 -10.73
CA ARG A 32 3.80 -19.61 -11.44
C ARG A 32 4.41 -18.30 -10.97
N VAL A 33 5.08 -18.36 -9.84
CA VAL A 33 5.74 -17.23 -9.23
C VAL A 33 7.23 -17.31 -9.52
N VAL A 34 7.84 -16.20 -9.95
CA VAL A 34 9.28 -16.13 -10.21
C VAL A 34 10.06 -16.13 -8.91
N ALA A 35 9.63 -15.34 -7.94
CA ALA A 35 10.26 -15.28 -6.62
C ALA A 35 9.32 -14.68 -5.59
N TYR A 36 9.56 -15.00 -4.32
CA TYR A 36 8.89 -14.37 -3.19
C TYR A 36 9.85 -13.39 -2.53
N VAL A 37 9.40 -12.16 -2.37
CA VAL A 37 10.21 -11.07 -1.80
C VAL A 37 9.95 -10.93 -0.31
N GLY A 38 8.78 -11.26 0.15
CA GLY A 38 8.44 -11.12 1.55
C GLY A 38 7.00 -11.43 1.87
N SER A 39 6.59 -11.06 3.08
CA SER A 39 5.23 -11.25 3.57
C SER A 39 4.71 -9.98 4.22
N TYR A 40 3.41 -9.81 4.23
CA TYR A 40 2.74 -8.67 4.85
C TYR A 40 1.48 -9.11 5.58
N ASN A 41 1.36 -8.72 6.83
CA ASN A 41 0.17 -8.96 7.64
C ASN A 41 -0.53 -7.61 7.91
N PRO A 42 -1.69 -7.34 7.30
CA PRO A 42 -2.37 -6.06 7.49
C PRO A 42 -2.99 -5.89 8.89
N HIS A 43 -3.22 -6.98 9.61
CA HIS A 43 -3.81 -6.92 10.95
C HIS A 43 -2.82 -6.40 11.99
N THR A 44 -1.59 -6.88 11.94
CA THR A 44 -0.50 -6.43 12.81
C THR A 44 0.35 -5.35 12.17
N LYS A 45 0.13 -5.09 10.88
CA LYS A 45 0.92 -4.17 10.05
C LYS A 45 2.40 -4.55 9.93
N ASP A 46 2.71 -5.82 10.14
CA ASP A 46 4.07 -6.32 10.01
C ASP A 46 4.40 -6.65 8.56
N ALA A 47 5.48 -6.12 8.08
CA ALA A 47 6.00 -6.40 6.75
C ALA A 47 7.43 -6.90 6.85
N ASN A 48 7.64 -8.16 6.48
CA ASN A 48 8.96 -8.75 6.37
C ASN A 48 9.35 -8.78 4.90
N ILE A 49 10.22 -7.90 4.48
CA ILE A 49 10.62 -7.77 3.07
C ILE A 49 12.13 -7.94 2.95
N ASN A 50 12.53 -8.80 2.00
CA ASN A 50 13.94 -8.94 1.64
C ASN A 50 14.33 -7.77 0.73
N VAL A 51 15.01 -6.79 1.31
CA VAL A 51 15.40 -5.55 0.65
C VAL A 51 16.31 -5.80 -0.56
N GLU A 52 17.28 -6.70 -0.41
CA GLU A 52 18.23 -7.00 -1.46
C GLU A 52 17.57 -7.60 -2.70
N LEU A 53 16.68 -8.57 -2.47
CA LEU A 53 15.96 -9.23 -3.55
C LEU A 53 14.98 -8.28 -4.24
N ALA A 54 14.28 -7.47 -3.45
CA ALA A 54 13.39 -6.44 -3.98
C ALA A 54 14.14 -5.43 -4.85
N GLN A 55 15.28 -4.96 -4.37
CA GLN A 55 16.12 -4.02 -5.11
C GLN A 55 16.60 -4.61 -6.42
N LYS A 56 17.06 -5.87 -6.40
CA LYS A 56 17.48 -6.58 -7.61
C LYS A 56 16.40 -6.63 -8.69
N TYR A 57 15.18 -6.99 -8.30
CA TYR A 57 14.08 -7.05 -9.27
C TYR A 57 13.64 -5.68 -9.75
N LEU A 58 13.66 -4.66 -8.91
CA LEU A 58 13.37 -3.28 -9.31
C LEU A 58 14.42 -2.77 -10.32
N ASP A 59 15.70 -3.04 -10.06
CA ASP A 59 16.79 -2.65 -10.98
C ASP A 59 16.68 -3.36 -12.33
N ASN A 60 16.13 -4.56 -12.34
CA ASN A 60 15.86 -5.31 -13.56
C ASN A 60 14.56 -4.90 -14.28
N GLY A 61 13.84 -3.92 -13.76
CA GLY A 61 12.65 -3.37 -14.41
C GLY A 61 11.32 -3.97 -13.96
N ALA A 62 11.27 -4.74 -12.88
CA ALA A 62 10.00 -5.24 -12.34
C ALA A 62 9.16 -4.07 -11.81
N GLN A 63 7.88 -4.06 -12.18
CA GLN A 63 6.99 -2.97 -11.81
C GLN A 63 6.19 -3.31 -10.55
N PRO A 64 6.36 -2.55 -9.45
CA PRO A 64 5.58 -2.76 -8.26
C PRO A 64 4.20 -2.14 -8.39
N THR A 65 3.20 -2.75 -7.75
CA THR A 65 1.89 -2.12 -7.60
C THR A 65 1.99 -0.94 -6.62
N PRO A 66 1.09 0.04 -6.66
CA PRO A 66 1.16 1.19 -5.76
C PRO A 66 1.22 0.82 -4.28
N ARG A 67 0.49 -0.20 -3.86
CA ARG A 67 0.52 -0.68 -2.47
C ARG A 67 1.85 -1.29 -2.10
N VAL A 68 2.41 -2.12 -2.98
CA VAL A 68 3.73 -2.73 -2.79
C VAL A 68 4.81 -1.66 -2.78
N ALA A 69 4.73 -0.66 -3.65
CA ALA A 69 5.67 0.44 -3.67
C ALA A 69 5.73 1.15 -2.31
N LYS A 70 4.59 1.38 -1.69
CA LYS A 70 4.54 1.96 -0.34
C LYS A 70 5.21 1.06 0.70
N LEU A 71 4.93 -0.24 0.68
CA LEU A 71 5.56 -1.20 1.59
C LEU A 71 7.07 -1.28 1.40
N LEU A 72 7.54 -1.26 0.16
CA LEU A 72 8.96 -1.28 -0.15
C LEU A 72 9.68 0.00 0.35
N LYS A 73 9.03 1.13 0.20
CA LYS A 73 9.54 2.40 0.70
C LYS A 73 9.67 2.39 2.23
N GLU A 74 8.66 1.88 2.92
CA GLU A 74 8.69 1.73 4.39
C GLU A 74 9.80 0.76 4.85
N ALA A 75 10.10 -0.25 4.04
CA ALA A 75 11.17 -1.21 4.32
C ALA A 75 12.58 -0.67 4.01
N GLY A 76 12.68 0.49 3.38
CA GLY A 76 13.96 1.12 3.06
C GLY A 76 14.50 0.80 1.67
N VAL A 77 13.71 0.21 0.79
CA VAL A 77 14.11 -0.05 -0.60
C VAL A 77 14.09 1.25 -1.40
N LYS A 78 15.13 1.49 -2.18
CA LYS A 78 15.17 2.66 -3.06
C LYS A 78 14.31 2.43 -4.29
N LEU A 79 13.26 3.20 -4.41
CA LEU A 79 12.37 3.12 -5.57
C LEU A 79 12.94 3.92 -6.73
N PRO A 80 12.91 3.36 -7.96
CA PRO A 80 13.30 4.11 -9.15
C PRO A 80 12.31 5.23 -9.45
N LYS A 81 12.77 6.25 -10.16
CA LYS A 81 11.95 7.43 -10.51
C LYS A 81 10.71 7.12 -11.35
N TRP A 82 10.72 6.01 -12.08
CA TRP A 82 9.60 5.63 -12.92
C TRP A 82 8.47 4.93 -12.14
N VAL A 83 8.68 4.59 -10.87
CA VAL A 83 7.65 4.01 -10.03
C VAL A 83 6.71 5.11 -9.57
N LYS A 84 5.44 4.95 -9.90
CA LYS A 84 4.42 5.90 -9.45
C LYS A 84 4.08 5.61 -7.99
N GLU A 85 4.37 6.57 -7.13
CA GLU A 85 3.92 6.49 -5.76
C GLU A 85 2.41 6.79 -5.72
N PHE A 86 1.70 6.05 -4.90
CA PHE A 86 0.30 6.33 -4.66
C PHE A 86 0.20 7.54 -3.74
N GLU A 87 -0.03 8.69 -4.32
CA GLU A 87 -0.50 9.83 -3.58
C GLU A 87 -1.96 9.57 -3.24
N GLY A 88 -2.26 9.46 -1.95
CA GLY A 88 -3.62 9.20 -1.48
C GLY A 88 -4.60 10.10 -2.22
N GLY A 89 -5.61 9.47 -2.82
CA GLY A 89 -6.60 10.23 -3.59
C GLY A 89 -7.21 11.32 -2.73
N LYS A 90 -7.24 12.53 -3.26
CA LYS A 90 -7.93 13.64 -2.62
C LYS A 90 -9.36 13.19 -2.35
N THR A 91 -9.76 13.18 -1.10
CA THR A 91 -11.15 12.93 -0.74
C THR A 91 -12.01 13.91 -1.51
N LYS A 92 -12.89 13.37 -2.34
CA LYS A 92 -13.79 14.21 -3.12
C LYS A 92 -14.64 15.01 -2.14
N ALA A 93 -14.56 16.32 -2.20
CA ALA A 93 -15.41 17.19 -1.40
C ALA A 93 -16.88 16.83 -1.67
N VAL A 94 -17.64 16.64 -0.60
CA VAL A 94 -19.07 16.33 -0.71
C VAL A 94 -19.77 17.58 -1.23
N LYS A 95 -20.46 17.42 -2.37
CA LYS A 95 -21.07 18.54 -3.09
C LYS A 95 -22.15 19.30 -2.29
N ASN A 96 -22.79 18.66 -1.34
CA ASN A 96 -23.83 19.27 -0.49
C ASN A 96 -23.71 18.74 0.94
N ALA A 97 -22.72 19.23 1.66
CA ALA A 97 -22.49 18.82 3.04
C ALA A 97 -23.71 19.08 3.96
N GLU A 98 -24.48 20.11 3.66
CA GLU A 98 -25.67 20.47 4.44
C GLU A 98 -26.80 19.47 4.33
N LYS A 99 -26.85 18.66 3.27
CA LYS A 99 -27.88 17.66 3.04
C LYS A 99 -27.48 16.26 3.51
N LEU A 100 -26.34 16.14 4.18
CA LEU A 100 -25.92 14.87 4.73
C LEU A 100 -26.87 14.43 5.86
N ARG A 101 -27.05 13.12 5.97
CA ARG A 101 -27.90 12.55 7.03
C ARG A 101 -27.38 12.97 8.39
N LYS A 102 -28.30 13.31 9.30
CA LYS A 102 -27.96 13.75 10.66
C LYS A 102 -27.09 12.78 11.46
N ASN A 103 -27.09 11.51 11.07
CA ASN A 103 -26.34 10.47 11.78
C ASN A 103 -24.91 10.27 11.26
N GLN A 104 -24.47 11.04 10.30
CA GLN A 104 -23.09 10.99 9.88
C GLN A 104 -22.22 11.83 10.81
N PRO A 105 -21.08 11.31 11.26
CA PRO A 105 -20.20 12.10 12.10
C PRO A 105 -19.73 13.33 11.34
N LYS A 106 -19.92 14.47 11.93
CA LYS A 106 -19.36 15.70 11.39
C LYS A 106 -17.85 15.59 11.52
N GLU A 107 -17.16 15.69 10.41
CA GLU A 107 -15.73 15.88 10.46
C GLU A 107 -15.46 17.25 11.05
N GLU A 108 -15.05 17.27 12.29
CA GLU A 108 -14.56 18.48 12.89
C GLU A 108 -13.25 18.88 12.22
N PRO A 109 -13.10 20.14 11.83
CA PRO A 109 -11.86 20.54 11.20
C PRO A 109 -10.70 20.34 12.16
N ALA A 110 -9.76 19.52 11.75
CA ALA A 110 -8.59 19.20 12.56
C ALA A 110 -7.72 20.40 12.92
N ALA A 111 -7.93 21.50 12.25
CA ALA A 111 -7.20 22.72 12.52
C ALA A 111 -7.41 23.27 13.93
N GLU A 112 -8.50 22.95 14.54
CA GLU A 112 -8.79 23.45 15.88
C GLU A 112 -7.92 22.84 16.96
N GLU A 113 -7.45 21.65 16.71
CA GLU A 113 -6.67 20.94 17.72
C GLU A 113 -5.25 21.45 17.84
N THR A 114 -4.73 22.06 16.80
CA THR A 114 -3.33 22.41 16.75
C THR A 114 -2.99 23.73 17.43
N GLU A 115 -3.99 24.50 17.75
CA GLU A 115 -3.72 25.80 18.28
C GLU A 115 -3.59 25.89 19.75
N ALA A 116 -4.19 25.00 20.42
CA ALA A 116 -4.23 25.02 21.87
C ALA A 116 -2.87 25.12 22.58
N PRO A 117 -1.83 24.47 22.08
CA PRO A 117 -0.60 24.51 22.82
C PRO A 117 0.20 25.77 22.70
N ALA A 118 -0.24 26.63 21.92
CA ALA A 118 0.63 27.74 21.65
C ALA A 118 0.90 28.66 22.80
N GLU A 119 0.17 28.54 23.74
CA GLU A 119 0.32 29.37 24.68
C GLU A 119 1.05 29.32 25.71
N ALA A 120 1.34 28.53 25.92
CA ALA A 120 2.19 28.37 27.09
C ALA A 120 3.04 29.56 27.46
#